data_08c32b5ea1c2461367a38c1984d91b8c
#
_entry.id   08c32b5ea1c2461367a38c1984d91b8c
#
_cell.length_a   1.000
_cell.length_b   1.000
_cell.length_c   1.000
_cell.angle_alpha   90.00
_cell.angle_beta   90.00
_cell.angle_gamma   90.00
#
_symmetry.space_group_name_H-M   'P 1'
#
loop_
_entity.id
_entity.type
_entity.pdbx_description
1 polymer ?
#
loop_
_entity_poly.entity_id
_entity_poly.type
_entity_poly.pdbx_seq_one_letter_code
_entity_poly.pdbx_strand_id
1 'polypeptide(L)'
;ICAGVCEEGETPLESAQRELHEETGFGGGEWMHLMTISPNTSSVNNQCHCFVARGVKRVSAPHQEATEDISVHFLTVDEVRSLLLHNEIKQALMLAPLWRYFAEHHLW
;
A
#
# COMPACT_ATOMS: atom_id res chain seq x y z
N ILE A 1 4.40 1.42 1.15
CA ILE A 1 3.10 1.41 0.48
C ILE A 1 3.29 1.22 -1.00
N CYS A 2 2.57 0.27 -1.57
CA CYS A 2 2.57 -0.02 -3.00
C CYS A 2 1.16 0.20 -3.54
N ALA A 3 1.05 0.60 -4.79
CA ALA A 3 -0.22 0.80 -5.46
C ALA A 3 -0.14 0.30 -6.89
N GLY A 4 -1.27 -0.16 -7.39
CA GLY A 4 -1.38 -0.64 -8.76
C GLY A 4 -2.84 -0.76 -9.17
N VAL A 5 -3.03 -1.12 -10.42
CA VAL A 5 -4.36 -1.26 -11.02
C VAL A 5 -4.72 -2.74 -11.08
N CYS A 6 -5.97 -3.09 -10.71
CA CYS A 6 -6.47 -4.44 -10.86
C CYS A 6 -6.48 -4.84 -12.33
N GLU A 7 -5.97 -6.03 -12.62
CA GLU A 7 -6.09 -6.63 -13.93
C GLU A 7 -7.42 -7.37 -14.03
N GLU A 8 -7.86 -7.62 -15.26
CA GLU A 8 -9.10 -8.33 -15.51
C GLU A 8 -9.06 -9.71 -14.86
N GLY A 9 -10.12 -10.03 -14.13
CA GLY A 9 -10.24 -11.31 -13.44
C GLY A 9 -9.57 -11.39 -12.07
N GLU A 10 -8.86 -10.34 -11.65
CA GLU A 10 -8.26 -10.28 -10.32
C GLU A 10 -9.24 -9.70 -9.30
N THR A 11 -9.22 -10.25 -8.07
CA THR A 11 -9.82 -9.57 -6.93
C THR A 11 -8.89 -8.44 -6.46
N PRO A 12 -9.39 -7.45 -5.71
CA PRO A 12 -8.52 -6.42 -5.14
C PRO A 12 -7.37 -6.98 -4.30
N LEU A 13 -7.62 -8.03 -3.53
CA LEU A 13 -6.58 -8.69 -2.72
C LEU A 13 -5.50 -9.33 -3.60
N GLU A 14 -5.91 -10.06 -4.63
CA GLU A 14 -4.96 -10.67 -5.57
C GLU A 14 -4.11 -9.60 -6.27
N SER A 15 -4.72 -8.50 -6.66
CA SER A 15 -4.02 -7.38 -7.25
C SER A 15 -2.99 -6.78 -6.28
N ALA A 16 -3.37 -6.57 -5.03
CA ALA A 16 -2.48 -6.02 -4.02
C ALA A 16 -1.28 -6.95 -3.76
N GLN A 17 -1.53 -8.25 -3.69
CA GLN A 17 -0.48 -9.26 -3.51
C GLN A 17 0.48 -9.28 -4.71
N ARG A 18 -0.04 -9.22 -5.92
CA ARG A 18 0.77 -9.18 -7.13
C ARG A 18 1.63 -7.92 -7.19
N GLU A 19 1.04 -6.77 -6.92
CA GLU A 19 1.76 -5.49 -6.97
C GLU A 19 2.87 -5.41 -5.92
N LEU A 20 2.61 -5.89 -4.70
CA LEU A 20 3.66 -5.95 -3.68
C LEU A 20 4.83 -6.81 -4.15
N HIS A 21 4.53 -7.97 -4.71
CA HIS A 21 5.55 -8.90 -5.21
C HIS A 21 6.35 -8.28 -6.35
N GLU A 22 5.68 -7.68 -7.33
CA GLU A 22 6.35 -7.07 -8.49
C GLU A 22 7.22 -5.88 -8.08
N GLU A 23 6.73 -5.03 -7.19
CA GLU A 23 7.44 -3.80 -6.81
C GLU A 23 8.55 -4.04 -5.81
N THR A 24 8.43 -5.01 -4.91
CA THR A 24 9.34 -5.19 -3.79
C THR A 24 10.02 -6.56 -3.72
N GLY A 25 9.46 -7.56 -4.36
CA GLY A 25 9.90 -8.95 -4.23
C GLY A 25 9.40 -9.63 -2.96
N PHE A 26 8.54 -8.97 -2.18
CA PHE A 26 7.98 -9.55 -0.97
C PHE A 26 6.64 -10.25 -1.26
N GLY A 27 6.34 -11.29 -0.47
CA GLY A 27 5.11 -12.04 -0.59
C GLY A 27 4.81 -12.84 0.67
N GLY A 28 3.73 -13.63 0.62
CA GLY A 28 3.24 -14.38 1.76
C GLY A 28 2.64 -13.48 2.83
N GLY A 29 2.78 -13.90 4.09
CA GLY A 29 2.28 -13.13 5.22
C GLY A 29 0.78 -13.21 5.40
N GLU A 30 0.29 -12.43 6.36
CA GLU A 30 -1.14 -12.29 6.65
C GLU A 30 -1.64 -10.96 6.12
N TRP A 31 -2.74 -11.01 5.38
CA TRP A 31 -3.35 -9.87 4.72
C TRP A 31 -4.70 -9.54 5.33
N MET A 32 -4.90 -8.25 5.61
CA MET A 32 -6.17 -7.76 6.13
C MET A 32 -6.61 -6.54 5.33
N HIS A 33 -7.91 -6.50 5.01
CA HIS A 33 -8.50 -5.30 4.40
C HIS A 33 -8.55 -4.18 5.46
N LEU A 34 -7.97 -3.04 5.13
CA LEU A 34 -7.92 -1.90 6.03
C LEU A 34 -9.07 -0.92 5.76
N MET A 35 -9.23 -0.53 4.51
CA MET A 35 -10.26 0.42 4.11
C MET A 35 -10.42 0.43 2.58
N THR A 36 -11.57 0.93 2.14
CA THR A 36 -11.81 1.23 0.73
C THR A 36 -12.15 2.71 0.62
N ILE A 37 -11.45 3.42 -0.24
CA ILE A 37 -11.63 4.86 -0.42
C ILE A 37 -11.82 5.18 -1.90
N SER A 38 -12.44 6.34 -2.16
CA SER A 38 -12.62 6.83 -3.50
C SER A 38 -11.61 7.94 -3.77
N PRO A 39 -10.75 7.79 -4.79
CA PRO A 39 -9.83 8.86 -5.15
C PRO A 39 -10.55 10.03 -5.85
N ASN A 40 -11.76 9.79 -6.37
CA ASN A 40 -12.51 10.79 -7.11
C ASN A 40 -14.00 10.58 -6.87
N THR A 41 -14.68 11.60 -6.33
CA THR A 41 -16.10 11.56 -6.00
C THR A 41 -17.00 11.51 -7.24
N SER A 42 -16.50 11.83 -8.42
CA SER A 42 -17.27 11.79 -9.65
C SER A 42 -17.35 10.42 -10.29
N SER A 43 -16.60 9.43 -9.79
CA SER A 43 -16.56 8.07 -10.33
C SER A 43 -16.81 7.04 -9.23
N VAL A 44 -17.91 6.30 -9.32
CA VAL A 44 -18.24 5.22 -8.38
C VAL A 44 -17.46 3.95 -8.66
N ASN A 45 -16.85 3.83 -9.84
CA ASN A 45 -16.12 2.63 -10.23
C ASN A 45 -14.63 2.71 -9.93
N ASN A 46 -14.15 3.87 -9.49
CA ASN A 46 -12.73 4.09 -9.22
C ASN A 46 -12.50 4.05 -7.71
N GLN A 47 -12.40 2.85 -7.17
CA GLN A 47 -12.17 2.63 -5.74
C GLN A 47 -10.76 2.14 -5.48
N CYS A 48 -10.19 2.62 -4.38
CA CYS A 48 -8.88 2.17 -3.89
C CYS A 48 -9.10 1.27 -2.68
N HIS A 49 -8.75 0.00 -2.83
CA HIS A 49 -8.83 -0.98 -1.76
C HIS A 49 -7.48 -1.07 -1.07
N CYS A 50 -7.44 -0.76 0.21
CA CYS A 50 -6.21 -0.70 0.99
C CYS A 50 -6.10 -1.91 1.90
N PHE A 51 -4.95 -2.56 1.90
CA PHE A 51 -4.67 -3.75 2.69
C PHE A 51 -3.44 -3.57 3.55
N VAL A 52 -3.40 -4.29 4.65
CA VAL A 52 -2.20 -4.43 5.48
C VAL A 52 -1.69 -5.86 5.32
N ALA A 53 -0.42 -6.00 5.02
CA ALA A 53 0.25 -7.29 4.95
C ALA A 53 1.29 -7.36 6.07
N ARG A 54 1.20 -8.38 6.90
CA ARG A 54 2.13 -8.61 8.02
C ARG A 54 2.89 -9.91 7.82
N GLY A 55 4.14 -9.91 8.23
CA GLY A 55 4.97 -11.11 8.14
C GLY A 55 5.35 -11.47 6.71
N VAL A 56 5.34 -10.50 5.80
CA VAL A 56 5.80 -10.73 4.43
C VAL A 56 7.30 -10.96 4.40
N LYS A 57 7.74 -11.79 3.46
CA LYS A 57 9.15 -12.15 3.30
C LYS A 57 9.58 -11.94 1.86
N ARG A 58 10.87 -11.70 1.66
CA ARG A 58 11.40 -11.63 0.31
C ARG A 58 11.36 -13.02 -0.32
N VAL A 59 10.59 -13.16 -1.38
CA VAL A 59 10.41 -14.44 -2.08
C VAL A 59 11.03 -14.43 -3.48
N SER A 60 11.31 -13.25 -4.03
CA SER A 60 12.00 -13.10 -5.32
C SER A 60 12.63 -11.72 -5.44
N ALA A 61 13.37 -11.49 -6.51
CA ALA A 61 13.80 -10.14 -6.87
C ALA A 61 12.59 -9.33 -7.35
N PRO A 62 12.61 -7.99 -7.18
CA PRO A 62 11.56 -7.14 -7.71
C PRO A 62 11.44 -7.26 -9.24
N HIS A 63 10.21 -7.22 -9.74
CA HIS A 63 9.89 -7.24 -11.17
C HIS A 63 9.22 -5.92 -11.57
N GLN A 64 9.98 -4.85 -11.50
CA GLN A 64 9.49 -3.53 -11.90
C GLN A 64 9.48 -3.40 -13.40
N GLU A 65 8.47 -2.71 -13.94
CA GLU A 65 8.44 -2.40 -15.36
C GLU A 65 9.53 -1.39 -15.69
N ALA A 66 10.02 -1.42 -16.95
CA ALA A 66 11.13 -0.58 -17.37
C ALA A 66 10.85 0.92 -17.25
N THR A 67 9.58 1.32 -17.23
CA THR A 67 9.16 2.73 -17.10
C THR A 67 8.95 3.15 -15.65
N GLU A 68 9.03 2.22 -14.70
CA GLU A 68 8.84 2.51 -13.29
C GLU A 68 10.16 2.90 -12.64
N ASP A 69 10.12 4.03 -11.92
CA ASP A 69 11.23 4.51 -11.10
C ASP A 69 10.81 4.37 -9.64
N ILE A 70 10.88 3.13 -9.14
CA ILE A 70 10.41 2.78 -7.81
C ILE A 70 11.59 2.43 -6.92
N SER A 71 11.68 3.12 -5.78
CA SER A 71 12.62 2.79 -4.71
C SER A 71 11.87 2.22 -3.51
N VAL A 72 12.36 1.12 -2.97
CA VAL A 72 11.78 0.49 -1.78
C VAL A 72 12.51 0.99 -0.55
N HIS A 73 11.77 1.56 0.40
CA HIS A 73 12.30 2.08 1.64
C HIS A 73 11.69 1.36 2.83
N PHE A 74 12.52 0.96 3.77
CA PHE A 74 12.11 0.34 5.02
C PHE A 74 12.19 1.37 6.13
N LEU A 75 11.04 1.68 6.73
CA LEU A 75 10.94 2.70 7.76
C LEU A 75 10.35 2.10 9.03
N THR A 76 10.81 2.59 10.17
CA THR A 76 10.22 2.24 11.45
C THR A 76 8.89 2.97 11.64
N VAL A 77 8.09 2.50 12.61
CA VAL A 77 6.84 3.17 12.98
C VAL A 77 7.11 4.62 13.39
N ASP A 78 8.17 4.86 14.14
CA ASP A 78 8.53 6.22 14.58
C ASP A 78 8.86 7.14 13.40
N GLU A 79 9.58 6.62 12.40
CA GLU A 79 9.91 7.37 11.20
C GLU A 79 8.64 7.72 10.41
N VAL A 80 7.74 6.77 10.24
CA VAL A 80 6.47 7.01 9.53
C VAL A 80 5.60 8.00 10.29
N ARG A 81 5.53 7.87 11.63
CA ARG A 81 4.80 8.83 12.47
C ARG A 81 5.31 10.25 12.25
N SER A 82 6.62 10.42 12.23
CA SER A 82 7.23 11.73 12.00
C SER A 82 6.86 12.29 10.64
N LEU A 83 6.92 11.47 9.59
CA LEU A 83 6.52 11.90 8.25
C LEU A 83 5.06 12.35 8.19
N LEU A 84 4.17 11.62 8.87
CA LEU A 84 2.74 11.96 8.92
C LEU A 84 2.50 13.27 9.67
N LEU A 85 3.11 13.42 10.85
CA LEU A 85 2.90 14.59 11.69
C LEU A 85 3.47 15.88 11.09
N HIS A 86 4.51 15.77 10.28
CA HIS A 86 5.14 16.92 9.63
C HIS A 86 4.65 17.15 8.19
N ASN A 87 3.58 16.47 7.79
CA ASN A 87 2.98 16.61 6.46
C ASN A 87 3.97 16.37 5.31
N GLU A 88 4.84 15.40 5.47
CA GLU A 88 5.81 15.04 4.44
C GLU A 88 5.29 13.99 3.46
N ILE A 89 4.22 13.28 3.83
CA ILE A 89 3.49 12.37 2.94
C ILE A 89 2.26 13.12 2.45
N LYS A 90 2.24 13.47 1.17
CA LYS A 90 1.22 14.36 0.61
C LYS A 90 0.22 13.67 -0.32
N GLN A 91 0.56 12.49 -0.81
CA GLN A 91 -0.31 11.75 -1.71
C GLN A 91 -1.46 11.14 -0.90
N ALA A 92 -2.69 11.53 -1.23
CA ALA A 92 -3.88 11.21 -0.43
C ALA A 92 -4.14 9.70 -0.30
N LEU A 93 -3.88 8.93 -1.36
CA LEU A 93 -4.11 7.48 -1.35
C LEU A 93 -3.08 6.72 -0.50
N MET A 94 -1.96 7.34 -0.17
CA MET A 94 -0.99 6.81 0.80
C MET A 94 -1.28 7.32 2.20
N LEU A 95 -1.64 8.58 2.29
CA LEU A 95 -1.85 9.28 3.56
C LEU A 95 -3.02 8.69 4.36
N ALA A 96 -4.17 8.51 3.71
CA ALA A 96 -5.39 8.04 4.37
C ALA A 96 -5.22 6.65 5.02
N PRO A 97 -4.71 5.62 4.33
CA PRO A 97 -4.52 4.32 4.97
C PRO A 97 -3.48 4.34 6.08
N LEU A 98 -2.44 5.16 5.97
CA LEU A 98 -1.45 5.27 7.05
C LEU A 98 -2.07 5.90 8.30
N TRP A 99 -2.84 6.97 8.16
CA TRP A 99 -3.54 7.59 9.28
C TRP A 99 -4.50 6.60 9.95
N ARG A 100 -5.27 5.86 9.16
CA ARG A 100 -6.19 4.87 9.69
C ARG A 100 -5.48 3.76 10.46
N TYR A 101 -4.40 3.23 9.89
CA TYR A 101 -3.61 2.19 10.54
C TYR A 101 -3.06 2.67 11.89
N PHE A 102 -2.50 3.88 11.93
CA PHE A 102 -1.97 4.46 13.16
C PHE A 102 -3.05 4.71 14.21
N ALA A 103 -4.23 5.14 13.78
CA ALA A 103 -5.35 5.37 14.67
C ALA A 103 -5.87 4.05 15.26
N GLU A 104 -6.06 3.02 14.44
CA GLU A 104 -6.57 1.72 14.89
C GLU A 104 -5.62 1.02 15.86
N HIS A 105 -4.32 1.20 15.69
CA HIS A 105 -3.30 0.54 16.50
C HIS A 105 -2.72 1.43 17.60
N HIS A 106 -3.30 2.61 17.81
CA HIS A 106 -2.87 3.56 18.84
C HIS A 106 -1.37 3.88 18.78
N LEU A 107 -0.87 4.14 17.58
CA LEU A 107 0.55 4.37 17.35
C LEU A 107 0.99 5.83 17.44
N TRP A 108 0.09 6.71 17.81
CA TRP A 108 0.38 8.14 17.98
C TRP A 108 1.11 8.48 19.27
#